data_3ad152957b98c41d16c663e828238ae3
#
_entry.id   3ad152957b98c41d16c663e828238ae3
#
_cell.length_a   1.000
_cell.length_b   1.000
_cell.length_c   1.000
_cell.angle_alpha   90.00
_cell.angle_beta   90.00
_cell.angle_gamma   90.00
#
_symmetry.space_group_name_H-M   'P 1'
#
loop_
_entity.id
_entity.type
_entity.pdbx_description
1 polymer ?
#
loop_
_entity_poly.entity_id
_entity_poly.type
_entity_poly.pdbx_seq_one_letter_code
_entity_poly.pdbx_strand_id
1 'polypeptide(L)'
;MAGPDGGLLGVLENVRRGMIPAHIYNDPELFALEKRRLFARAWTFVGHESEIPHDGDYMVRRVLDDSFIITRGSDGRVRALFNMCLHRGMQVCRAELGNASNFRCSYHGWTYRNDGRLTGLPFHREAYGGDDGFVKDQTLLPAPNFAGYNGLLFISLDPAAPPLQDFLGDFRFYLDYYTRQSAGGVELRGPQRWRIRANWKIGAENFAGDMYHTPHTHASIVDIGLFREPKAQKRKDGATYWAHRGGGTTYKLPPGGFEERMRYVGYPDEMIGRIKQVWTPRQQRVVGEDGFMVSAATCFPNLSFVHNWPKVRDGRDDETLPFISIRLWQPISENETEVCSWFAVDSAAPAHYKQDSYKAYLMCFGSTGMFEQDDVENWVSLTTTAGGSMARRLLLNSRMGLYDDGRPVVEALAPSAFHGPGRAQVGYNEHNQRALLAMWADYLQEGDACENR
;
A
#
# COMPACT_ATOMS: atom_id res chain seq x y z
N MET A 1 -9.89 20.15 25.33
CA MET A 1 -9.03 20.35 26.53
C MET A 1 -7.60 20.20 26.05
N ALA A 2 -6.73 21.18 26.29
CA ALA A 2 -5.33 21.04 25.93
C ALA A 2 -4.72 19.93 26.77
N GLY A 3 -4.36 18.80 26.15
CA GLY A 3 -3.56 17.75 26.77
C GLY A 3 -2.17 18.28 27.12
N PRO A 4 -1.30 17.53 27.83
CA PRO A 4 0.04 17.93 28.22
C PRO A 4 0.93 18.35 27.04
N ASP A 5 0.53 18.08 25.81
CA ASP A 5 1.30 18.28 24.56
C ASP A 5 0.94 19.56 23.79
N GLY A 6 0.22 20.51 24.36
CA GLY A 6 -0.13 21.77 23.67
C GLY A 6 -1.21 21.65 22.58
N GLY A 7 -2.03 20.59 22.61
CA GLY A 7 -3.06 20.30 21.59
C GLY A 7 -2.47 19.71 20.29
N LEU A 8 -3.24 19.76 19.21
CA LEU A 8 -2.82 19.19 17.91
C LEU A 8 -1.46 19.71 17.42
N LEU A 9 -1.20 21.01 17.53
CA LEU A 9 0.08 21.61 17.11
C LEU A 9 1.26 21.00 17.85
N GLY A 10 1.17 20.82 19.18
CA GLY A 10 2.22 20.20 19.98
C GLY A 10 2.47 18.73 19.58
N VAL A 11 1.41 17.97 19.28
CA VAL A 11 1.53 16.60 18.72
C VAL A 11 2.33 16.63 17.42
N LEU A 12 1.96 17.50 16.48
CA LEU A 12 2.57 17.59 15.16
C LEU A 12 4.04 18.03 15.23
N GLU A 13 4.38 18.98 16.14
CA GLU A 13 5.76 19.40 16.38
C GLU A 13 6.63 18.26 16.94
N ASN A 14 6.11 17.54 17.92
CA ASN A 14 6.82 16.40 18.51
C ASN A 14 7.09 15.32 17.47
N VAL A 15 6.11 14.98 16.65
CA VAL A 15 6.25 14.01 15.54
C VAL A 15 7.40 14.43 14.61
N ARG A 16 7.44 15.69 14.17
CA ARG A 16 8.51 16.20 13.29
C ARG A 16 9.90 16.10 13.92
N ARG A 17 9.99 16.12 15.24
CA ARG A 17 11.25 15.99 16.00
C ARG A 17 11.64 14.54 16.27
N GLY A 18 10.84 13.57 15.81
CA GLY A 18 11.02 12.14 16.08
C GLY A 18 10.69 11.73 17.51
N MET A 19 9.95 12.57 18.22
CA MET A 19 9.41 12.28 19.54
C MET A 19 7.91 12.02 19.39
N ILE A 20 7.51 10.75 19.33
CA ILE A 20 6.18 10.35 18.92
C ILE A 20 5.26 10.26 20.15
N PRO A 21 4.21 11.11 20.25
CA PRO A 21 3.22 10.93 21.31
C PRO A 21 2.54 9.58 21.17
N ALA A 22 2.64 8.74 22.22
CA ALA A 22 2.17 7.35 22.13
C ALA A 22 0.69 7.25 21.72
N HIS A 23 -0.13 8.22 22.12
CA HIS A 23 -1.58 8.22 21.86
C HIS A 23 -1.95 8.35 20.37
N ILE A 24 -1.03 8.80 19.47
CA ILE A 24 -1.36 8.86 18.04
C ILE A 24 -1.75 7.51 17.44
N TYR A 25 -1.37 6.42 18.10
CA TYR A 25 -1.71 5.06 17.69
C TYR A 25 -3.01 4.52 18.30
N ASN A 26 -3.71 5.32 19.11
CA ASN A 26 -4.98 4.90 19.73
C ASN A 26 -5.78 6.11 20.22
N ASP A 27 -6.06 7.06 19.32
CA ASP A 27 -6.81 8.28 19.64
C ASP A 27 -7.96 8.47 18.64
N PRO A 28 -9.24 8.37 19.09
CA PRO A 28 -10.40 8.51 18.22
C PRO A 28 -10.57 9.92 17.64
N GLU A 29 -10.12 10.97 18.33
CA GLU A 29 -10.22 12.36 17.82
C GLU A 29 -9.23 12.56 16.66
N LEU A 30 -7.99 12.07 16.81
CA LEU A 30 -7.00 12.07 15.73
C LEU A 30 -7.46 11.21 14.55
N PHE A 31 -8.07 10.05 14.80
CA PHE A 31 -8.62 9.23 13.72
C PHE A 31 -9.74 9.94 12.97
N ALA A 32 -10.62 10.66 13.68
CA ALA A 32 -11.64 11.48 13.03
C ALA A 32 -11.04 12.59 12.16
N LEU A 33 -9.90 13.18 12.55
CA LEU A 33 -9.14 14.12 11.72
C LEU A 33 -8.48 13.43 10.52
N GLU A 34 -7.89 12.25 10.69
CA GLU A 34 -7.32 11.44 9.61
C GLU A 34 -8.36 11.19 8.51
N LYS A 35 -9.59 10.83 8.89
CA LYS A 35 -10.67 10.62 7.92
C LYS A 35 -10.92 11.85 7.06
N ARG A 36 -11.05 13.04 7.69
CA ARG A 36 -11.39 14.28 7.00
C ARG A 36 -10.21 14.91 6.27
N ARG A 37 -9.02 14.91 6.87
CA ARG A 37 -7.87 15.70 6.39
C ARG A 37 -6.86 14.88 5.61
N LEU A 38 -6.75 13.59 5.87
CA LEU A 38 -5.83 12.70 5.18
C LEU A 38 -6.55 11.85 4.11
N PHE A 39 -7.39 10.93 4.53
CA PHE A 39 -7.98 9.94 3.61
C PHE A 39 -9.00 10.54 2.64
N ALA A 40 -9.68 11.61 3.01
CA ALA A 40 -10.56 12.35 2.10
C ALA A 40 -9.78 13.10 1.00
N ARG A 41 -8.46 13.28 1.14
CA ARG A 41 -7.64 14.10 0.22
C ARG A 41 -6.55 13.31 -0.48
N ALA A 42 -5.97 12.32 0.18
CA ALA A 42 -4.91 11.51 -0.42
C ALA A 42 -5.46 10.56 -1.48
N TRP A 43 -4.59 10.16 -2.42
CA TRP A 43 -4.87 9.05 -3.30
C TRP A 43 -4.78 7.73 -2.53
N THR A 44 -5.86 6.98 -2.50
CA THR A 44 -5.96 5.68 -1.83
C THR A 44 -6.01 4.57 -2.86
N PHE A 45 -5.17 3.55 -2.68
CA PHE A 45 -5.20 2.34 -3.51
C PHE A 45 -6.50 1.55 -3.27
N VAL A 46 -7.10 1.08 -4.35
CA VAL A 46 -8.38 0.36 -4.29
C VAL A 46 -8.38 -0.98 -5.01
N GLY A 47 -7.32 -1.35 -5.70
CA GLY A 47 -7.22 -2.63 -6.41
C GLY A 47 -6.39 -2.55 -7.68
N HIS A 48 -6.48 -3.58 -8.51
CA HIS A 48 -5.68 -3.70 -9.73
C HIS A 48 -6.56 -4.12 -10.92
N GLU A 49 -6.20 -3.66 -12.12
CA GLU A 49 -6.94 -3.96 -13.35
C GLU A 49 -7.06 -5.46 -13.65
N SER A 50 -6.09 -6.28 -13.22
CA SER A 50 -6.13 -7.73 -13.40
C SER A 50 -7.21 -8.44 -12.58
N GLU A 51 -7.83 -7.76 -11.60
CA GLU A 51 -8.96 -8.30 -10.85
C GLU A 51 -10.29 -8.22 -11.64
N ILE A 52 -10.32 -7.36 -12.65
CA ILE A 52 -11.47 -7.12 -13.51
C ILE A 52 -11.05 -7.16 -15.01
N PRO A 53 -10.54 -8.29 -15.52
CA PRO A 53 -9.91 -8.37 -16.83
C PRO A 53 -10.89 -8.29 -18.02
N HIS A 54 -12.16 -8.65 -17.84
CA HIS A 54 -13.15 -8.78 -18.93
C HIS A 54 -14.24 -7.71 -18.88
N ASP A 55 -14.88 -7.46 -20.00
CA ASP A 55 -16.04 -6.58 -20.09
C ASP A 55 -17.14 -7.03 -19.13
N GLY A 56 -17.68 -6.09 -18.37
CA GLY A 56 -18.67 -6.34 -17.33
C GLY A 56 -18.12 -6.78 -15.99
N ASP A 57 -16.84 -7.12 -15.89
CA ASP A 57 -16.24 -7.42 -14.60
C ASP A 57 -16.30 -6.22 -13.67
N TYR A 58 -16.56 -6.49 -12.41
CA TYR A 58 -16.57 -5.46 -11.37
C TYR A 58 -16.03 -6.00 -10.05
N MET A 59 -15.55 -5.06 -9.24
CA MET A 59 -15.23 -5.27 -7.83
C MET A 59 -15.77 -4.11 -7.00
N VAL A 60 -16.18 -4.38 -5.76
CA VAL A 60 -16.59 -3.35 -4.81
C VAL A 60 -15.44 -3.10 -3.84
N ARG A 61 -15.03 -1.85 -3.71
CA ARG A 61 -13.95 -1.41 -2.82
C ARG A 61 -14.40 -0.22 -1.99
N ARG A 62 -13.69 0.02 -0.90
CA ARG A 62 -13.99 1.11 0.02
C ARG A 62 -12.81 2.07 0.12
N VAL A 63 -13.14 3.34 0.23
CA VAL A 63 -12.23 4.37 0.73
C VAL A 63 -12.84 4.84 2.04
N LEU A 64 -12.31 4.40 3.16
CA LEU A 64 -12.94 4.55 4.49
C LEU A 64 -14.39 4.02 4.50
N ASP A 65 -15.34 4.93 4.75
CA ASP A 65 -16.76 4.62 4.86
C ASP A 65 -17.45 4.59 3.49
N ASP A 66 -16.85 5.15 2.44
CA ASP A 66 -17.43 5.24 1.11
C ASP A 66 -17.16 3.98 0.26
N SER A 67 -18.23 3.45 -0.34
CA SER A 67 -18.19 2.26 -1.19
C SER A 67 -18.22 2.64 -2.67
N PHE A 68 -17.36 2.02 -3.47
CA PHE A 68 -17.28 2.22 -4.92
C PHE A 68 -17.40 0.91 -5.67
N ILE A 69 -18.14 0.93 -6.78
CA ILE A 69 -18.16 -0.13 -7.79
C ILE A 69 -17.07 0.23 -8.80
N ILE A 70 -16.01 -0.55 -8.84
CA ILE A 70 -14.96 -0.42 -9.86
C ILE A 70 -15.28 -1.43 -10.95
N THR A 71 -15.56 -0.99 -12.17
CA THR A 71 -16.10 -1.84 -13.22
C THR A 71 -15.44 -1.57 -14.57
N ARG A 72 -15.26 -2.61 -15.37
CA ARG A 72 -14.81 -2.50 -16.76
C ARG A 72 -16.04 -2.50 -17.69
N GLY A 73 -16.23 -1.38 -18.38
CA GLY A 73 -17.30 -1.26 -19.39
C GLY A 73 -16.97 -1.99 -20.69
N SER A 74 -17.99 -2.18 -21.54
CA SER A 74 -17.84 -2.76 -22.89
C SER A 74 -17.01 -1.91 -23.85
N ASP A 75 -16.68 -0.67 -23.47
CA ASP A 75 -15.72 0.21 -24.16
C ASP A 75 -14.27 -0.01 -23.67
N GLY A 76 -14.04 -1.03 -22.85
CA GLY A 76 -12.74 -1.37 -22.25
C GLY A 76 -12.30 -0.44 -21.11
N ARG A 77 -13.04 0.64 -20.84
CA ARG A 77 -12.66 1.61 -19.80
C ARG A 77 -13.03 1.12 -18.41
N VAL A 78 -12.11 1.28 -17.48
CA VAL A 78 -12.37 1.07 -16.05
C VAL A 78 -12.93 2.36 -15.44
N ARG A 79 -13.97 2.23 -14.61
CA ARG A 79 -14.63 3.34 -13.92
C ARG A 79 -14.80 3.01 -12.45
N ALA A 80 -14.79 4.04 -11.61
CA ALA A 80 -15.17 3.94 -10.20
C ALA A 80 -16.46 4.74 -9.99
N LEU A 81 -17.54 4.04 -9.61
CA LEU A 81 -18.86 4.62 -9.42
C LEU A 81 -19.23 4.52 -7.93
N PHE A 82 -19.72 5.61 -7.36
CA PHE A 82 -20.19 5.61 -5.97
C PHE A 82 -21.35 4.64 -5.81
N ASN A 83 -21.23 3.69 -4.91
CA ASN A 83 -22.14 2.55 -4.77
C ASN A 83 -23.40 2.91 -3.99
N MET A 84 -24.08 3.98 -4.39
CA MET A 84 -25.27 4.49 -3.74
C MET A 84 -26.37 4.81 -4.77
N CYS A 85 -27.54 4.21 -4.59
CA CYS A 85 -28.72 4.50 -5.40
C CYS A 85 -29.22 5.93 -5.15
N LEU A 86 -29.37 6.72 -6.21
CA LEU A 86 -29.79 8.12 -6.12
C LEU A 86 -31.24 8.31 -5.67
N HIS A 87 -32.04 7.22 -5.59
CA HIS A 87 -33.40 7.29 -5.09
C HIS A 87 -33.47 7.54 -3.56
N ARG A 88 -32.89 6.60 -2.77
CA ARG A 88 -32.92 6.67 -1.29
C ARG A 88 -31.66 6.14 -0.62
N GLY A 89 -30.51 6.24 -1.28
CA GLY A 89 -29.22 5.94 -0.67
C GLY A 89 -28.90 4.46 -0.47
N MET A 90 -29.72 3.54 -0.96
CA MET A 90 -29.43 2.11 -0.86
C MET A 90 -28.18 1.74 -1.63
N GLN A 91 -27.32 0.90 -1.05
CA GLN A 91 -26.20 0.31 -1.76
C GLN A 91 -26.68 -0.47 -2.99
N VAL A 92 -26.19 -0.11 -4.18
CA VAL A 92 -26.66 -0.67 -5.45
C VAL A 92 -26.10 -2.07 -5.67
N CYS A 93 -24.81 -2.26 -5.47
CA CYS A 93 -24.11 -3.53 -5.57
C CYS A 93 -23.64 -4.00 -4.19
N ARG A 94 -24.05 -5.22 -3.79
CA ARG A 94 -23.68 -5.80 -2.48
C ARG A 94 -22.71 -6.97 -2.61
N ALA A 95 -22.52 -7.49 -3.83
CA ALA A 95 -21.53 -8.51 -4.09
C ALA A 95 -20.14 -7.86 -4.20
N GLU A 96 -19.14 -8.54 -3.68
CA GLU A 96 -17.77 -8.01 -3.64
C GLU A 96 -17.09 -7.96 -5.00
N LEU A 97 -17.42 -8.94 -5.86
CA LEU A 97 -16.91 -9.05 -7.23
C LEU A 97 -17.89 -9.86 -8.09
N GLY A 98 -17.79 -9.74 -9.39
CA GLY A 98 -18.59 -10.48 -10.35
C GLY A 98 -18.50 -9.89 -11.75
N ASN A 99 -19.44 -10.34 -12.61
CA ASN A 99 -19.60 -9.80 -13.96
C ASN A 99 -21.06 -9.38 -14.16
N ALA A 100 -21.31 -8.13 -14.54
CA ALA A 100 -22.65 -7.60 -14.77
C ALA A 100 -22.61 -6.41 -15.74
N SER A 101 -23.56 -6.37 -16.66
CA SER A 101 -23.81 -5.21 -17.51
C SER A 101 -24.67 -4.14 -16.83
N ASN A 102 -25.42 -4.53 -15.80
CA ASN A 102 -26.35 -3.66 -15.08
C ASN A 102 -26.36 -3.98 -13.57
N PHE A 103 -26.54 -2.96 -12.76
CA PHE A 103 -26.72 -3.06 -11.31
C PHE A 103 -28.14 -2.62 -10.95
N ARG A 104 -28.94 -3.52 -10.36
CA ARG A 104 -30.31 -3.24 -9.96
C ARG A 104 -30.40 -3.03 -8.45
N CYS A 105 -30.85 -1.85 -8.05
CA CYS A 105 -31.13 -1.56 -6.66
C CYS A 105 -32.24 -2.48 -6.13
N SER A 106 -31.95 -3.19 -5.04
CA SER A 106 -32.90 -4.17 -4.47
C SER A 106 -34.09 -3.51 -3.77
N TYR A 107 -34.05 -2.20 -3.51
CA TYR A 107 -35.12 -1.51 -2.78
C TYR A 107 -36.31 -1.19 -3.70
N HIS A 108 -36.09 -0.43 -4.79
CA HIS A 108 -37.18 0.00 -5.69
C HIS A 108 -36.94 -0.32 -7.17
N GLY A 109 -35.91 -1.14 -7.46
CA GLY A 109 -35.67 -1.64 -8.81
C GLY A 109 -35.01 -0.66 -9.78
N TRP A 110 -34.54 0.51 -9.33
CA TRP A 110 -33.74 1.39 -10.18
C TRP A 110 -32.54 0.61 -10.71
N THR A 111 -32.34 0.64 -12.03
CA THR A 111 -31.31 -0.18 -12.68
C THR A 111 -30.34 0.72 -13.42
N TYR A 112 -29.07 0.61 -13.06
CA TYR A 112 -27.97 1.37 -13.62
C TYR A 112 -27.09 0.46 -14.48
N ARG A 113 -26.67 0.94 -15.63
CA ARG A 113 -25.62 0.27 -16.41
C ARG A 113 -24.27 0.34 -15.69
N ASN A 114 -23.35 -0.50 -16.12
CA ASN A 114 -21.98 -0.49 -15.59
C ASN A 114 -21.15 0.76 -15.99
N ASP A 115 -21.70 1.65 -16.84
CA ASP A 115 -21.17 2.99 -17.09
C ASP A 115 -21.79 4.07 -16.17
N GLY A 116 -22.67 3.67 -15.26
CA GLY A 116 -23.35 4.52 -14.27
C GLY A 116 -24.73 5.04 -14.69
N ARG A 117 -25.10 5.01 -15.96
CA ARG A 117 -26.37 5.60 -16.43
C ARG A 117 -27.58 4.82 -15.94
N LEU A 118 -28.61 5.51 -15.47
CA LEU A 118 -29.91 4.91 -15.17
C LEU A 118 -30.59 4.45 -16.49
N THR A 119 -30.97 3.17 -16.56
CA THR A 119 -31.60 2.57 -17.73
C THR A 119 -32.91 1.89 -17.42
N GLY A 120 -33.21 1.64 -16.15
CA GLY A 120 -34.47 1.02 -15.72
C GLY A 120 -35.06 1.80 -14.55
N LEU A 121 -36.25 2.37 -14.79
CA LEU A 121 -37.01 3.10 -13.81
C LEU A 121 -38.41 2.49 -13.74
N PRO A 122 -38.73 1.72 -12.68
CA PRO A 122 -40.09 1.14 -12.54
C PRO A 122 -41.16 2.21 -12.50
N PHE A 123 -42.31 1.96 -13.17
CA PHE A 123 -43.44 2.86 -13.25
C PHE A 123 -43.07 4.26 -13.80
N HIS A 124 -42.13 4.31 -14.76
CA HIS A 124 -41.60 5.57 -15.32
C HIS A 124 -42.71 6.50 -15.81
N ARG A 125 -43.72 5.97 -16.53
CA ARG A 125 -44.83 6.78 -17.04
C ARG A 125 -45.82 7.17 -15.96
N GLU A 126 -46.16 6.24 -15.08
CA GLU A 126 -47.20 6.40 -14.06
C GLU A 126 -46.71 7.28 -12.88
N ALA A 127 -45.47 7.13 -12.50
CA ALA A 127 -44.92 7.82 -11.30
C ALA A 127 -44.06 9.04 -11.63
N TYR A 128 -43.46 9.11 -12.84
CA TYR A 128 -42.52 10.16 -13.25
C TYR A 128 -42.96 10.90 -14.53
N GLY A 129 -44.20 10.65 -14.99
CA GLY A 129 -44.75 11.36 -16.17
C GLY A 129 -44.10 10.98 -17.50
N GLY A 130 -43.21 9.96 -17.53
CA GLY A 130 -42.48 9.57 -18.74
C GLY A 130 -41.37 10.54 -19.14
N ASP A 131 -40.86 11.38 -18.21
CA ASP A 131 -39.82 12.36 -18.48
C ASP A 131 -38.45 11.68 -18.66
N ASP A 132 -38.00 11.59 -19.93
CA ASP A 132 -36.68 11.06 -20.29
C ASP A 132 -35.50 11.98 -19.80
N GLY A 133 -35.76 13.27 -19.59
CA GLY A 133 -34.78 14.20 -19.03
C GLY A 133 -34.41 13.80 -17.61
N PHE A 134 -35.42 13.52 -16.76
CA PHE A 134 -35.19 13.00 -15.41
C PHE A 134 -34.30 11.75 -15.38
N VAL A 135 -34.54 10.78 -16.27
CA VAL A 135 -33.75 9.54 -16.34
C VAL A 135 -32.28 9.81 -16.67
N LYS A 136 -32.01 10.73 -17.59
CA LYS A 136 -30.63 11.08 -18.01
C LYS A 136 -29.82 11.72 -16.88
N ASP A 137 -30.48 12.46 -16.01
CA ASP A 137 -29.81 13.15 -14.90
C ASP A 137 -29.51 12.23 -13.70
N GLN A 138 -30.11 11.03 -13.67
CA GLN A 138 -29.94 10.05 -12.60
C GLN A 138 -28.78 9.07 -12.87
N THR A 139 -27.55 9.57 -13.06
CA THR A 139 -26.34 8.76 -13.26
C THR A 139 -25.62 8.56 -11.93
N LEU A 140 -25.20 7.32 -11.61
CA LEU A 140 -24.36 7.07 -10.43
C LEU A 140 -23.13 8.00 -10.47
N LEU A 141 -22.86 8.63 -9.35
CA LEU A 141 -21.76 9.57 -9.25
C LEU A 141 -20.42 8.84 -9.48
N PRO A 142 -19.56 9.34 -10.37
CA PRO A 142 -18.19 8.84 -10.46
C PRO A 142 -17.42 9.24 -9.20
N ALA A 143 -16.36 8.50 -8.87
CA ALA A 143 -15.38 8.98 -7.90
C ALA A 143 -14.84 10.34 -8.35
N PRO A 144 -14.63 11.31 -7.44
CA PRO A 144 -14.12 12.63 -7.80
C PRO A 144 -12.83 12.58 -8.60
N ASN A 145 -11.91 11.72 -8.20
CA ASN A 145 -10.72 11.39 -8.97
C ASN A 145 -10.49 9.87 -8.96
N PHE A 146 -10.24 9.31 -10.14
CA PHE A 146 -9.89 7.90 -10.35
C PHE A 146 -8.82 7.78 -11.41
N ALA A 147 -7.71 7.12 -11.08
CA ALA A 147 -6.58 6.95 -12.01
C ALA A 147 -5.82 5.66 -11.73
N GLY A 148 -5.05 5.21 -12.73
CA GLY A 148 -4.22 4.02 -12.63
C GLY A 148 -2.73 4.31 -12.87
N TYR A 149 -1.88 3.45 -12.28
CA TYR A 149 -0.44 3.38 -12.55
C TYR A 149 0.00 1.93 -12.59
N ASN A 150 0.51 1.46 -13.74
CA ASN A 150 0.92 0.06 -13.97
C ASN A 150 -0.14 -0.96 -13.53
N GLY A 151 -1.42 -0.68 -13.79
CA GLY A 151 -2.54 -1.52 -13.39
C GLY A 151 -3.03 -1.32 -11.95
N LEU A 152 -2.25 -0.70 -11.07
CA LEU A 152 -2.72 -0.28 -9.75
C LEU A 152 -3.77 0.82 -9.90
N LEU A 153 -4.90 0.70 -9.22
CA LEU A 153 -6.04 1.62 -9.29
C LEU A 153 -6.15 2.43 -7.99
N PHE A 154 -6.38 3.74 -8.14
CA PHE A 154 -6.46 4.67 -7.02
C PHE A 154 -7.68 5.58 -7.11
N ILE A 155 -8.23 5.95 -5.97
CA ILE A 155 -9.28 6.95 -5.81
C ILE A 155 -8.78 8.05 -4.89
N SER A 156 -9.09 9.32 -5.21
CA SER A 156 -9.08 10.43 -4.26
C SER A 156 -10.47 11.05 -4.19
N LEU A 157 -10.93 11.33 -2.97
CA LEU A 157 -12.23 11.98 -2.74
C LEU A 157 -12.15 13.50 -2.87
N ASP A 158 -10.95 14.08 -2.97
CA ASP A 158 -10.72 15.50 -3.17
C ASP A 158 -10.76 15.84 -4.67
N PRO A 159 -11.76 16.61 -5.15
CA PRO A 159 -11.79 17.03 -6.55
C PRO A 159 -10.59 17.88 -6.98
N ALA A 160 -9.89 18.51 -6.03
CA ALA A 160 -8.70 19.30 -6.26
C ALA A 160 -7.39 18.52 -6.10
N ALA A 161 -7.44 17.20 -5.92
CA ALA A 161 -6.24 16.38 -5.80
C ALA A 161 -5.34 16.54 -7.03
N PRO A 162 -4.01 16.60 -6.85
CA PRO A 162 -3.08 16.63 -7.97
C PRO A 162 -3.21 15.35 -8.79
N PRO A 163 -2.81 15.37 -10.08
CA PRO A 163 -2.74 14.16 -10.88
C PRO A 163 -2.00 13.03 -10.15
N LEU A 164 -2.46 11.77 -10.28
CA LEU A 164 -1.86 10.62 -9.58
C LEU A 164 -0.35 10.53 -9.81
N GLN A 165 0.11 10.81 -11.03
CA GLN A 165 1.54 10.75 -11.34
C GLN A 165 2.37 11.78 -10.57
N ASP A 166 1.82 12.96 -10.33
CA ASP A 166 2.47 14.02 -9.55
C ASP A 166 2.42 13.67 -8.05
N PHE A 167 1.30 13.08 -7.59
CA PHE A 167 1.19 12.56 -6.24
C PHE A 167 2.22 11.47 -5.94
N LEU A 168 2.40 10.49 -6.84
CA LEU A 168 3.37 9.42 -6.69
C LEU A 168 4.83 9.94 -6.85
N GLY A 169 5.04 10.96 -7.68
CA GLY A 169 6.34 11.59 -7.91
C GLY A 169 7.45 10.58 -8.21
N ASP A 170 8.61 10.77 -7.60
CA ASP A 170 9.78 9.90 -7.76
C ASP A 170 9.59 8.50 -7.19
N PHE A 171 8.60 8.26 -6.31
CA PHE A 171 8.32 6.92 -5.81
C PHE A 171 7.89 5.95 -6.92
N ARG A 172 7.39 6.44 -8.07
CA ARG A 172 7.09 5.63 -9.27
C ARG A 172 8.28 4.77 -9.72
N PHE A 173 9.49 5.29 -9.56
CA PHE A 173 10.72 4.53 -9.86
C PHE A 173 10.79 3.20 -9.10
N TYR A 174 10.36 3.21 -7.84
CA TYR A 174 10.36 2.02 -6.98
C TYR A 174 9.11 1.16 -7.20
N LEU A 175 7.98 1.75 -7.54
CA LEU A 175 6.76 0.99 -7.89
C LEU A 175 6.99 0.05 -9.08
N ASP A 176 7.81 0.45 -10.04
CA ASP A 176 8.13 -0.37 -11.21
C ASP A 176 8.78 -1.70 -10.84
N TYR A 177 9.57 -1.78 -9.77
CA TYR A 177 10.17 -3.05 -9.31
C TYR A 177 9.11 -4.08 -8.91
N TYR A 178 7.98 -3.63 -8.39
CA TYR A 178 6.89 -4.50 -7.93
C TYR A 178 5.86 -4.78 -9.02
N THR A 179 5.71 -3.88 -9.98
CA THR A 179 4.57 -3.91 -10.90
C THR A 179 4.96 -4.05 -12.37
N ARG A 180 6.25 -4.02 -12.72
CA ARG A 180 6.71 -3.98 -14.11
C ARG A 180 7.89 -4.91 -14.35
N GLN A 181 7.66 -6.21 -14.31
CA GLN A 181 8.67 -7.23 -14.60
C GLN A 181 8.64 -7.71 -16.06
N SER A 182 7.60 -7.34 -16.82
CA SER A 182 7.47 -7.50 -18.27
C SER A 182 6.59 -6.40 -18.84
N ALA A 183 6.45 -6.36 -20.17
CA ALA A 183 5.55 -5.43 -20.84
C ALA A 183 4.06 -5.67 -20.49
N GLY A 184 3.70 -6.89 -20.11
CA GLY A 184 2.34 -7.25 -19.66
C GLY A 184 2.03 -6.86 -18.21
N GLY A 185 3.02 -6.35 -17.46
CA GLY A 185 2.84 -6.01 -16.05
C GLY A 185 2.62 -7.23 -15.15
N VAL A 186 1.92 -7.02 -14.05
CA VAL A 186 1.62 -8.08 -13.08
C VAL A 186 0.15 -8.48 -13.09
N GLU A 187 -0.13 -9.71 -12.69
CA GLU A 187 -1.46 -10.19 -12.30
C GLU A 187 -1.51 -10.34 -10.78
N LEU A 188 -2.67 -10.02 -10.19
CA LEU A 188 -2.89 -10.17 -8.75
C LEU A 188 -3.78 -11.39 -8.46
N ARG A 189 -3.49 -12.06 -7.32
CA ARG A 189 -4.35 -13.08 -6.71
C ARG A 189 -4.69 -12.64 -5.29
N GLY A 190 -5.96 -12.64 -4.98
CA GLY A 190 -6.49 -12.16 -3.70
C GLY A 190 -7.64 -11.19 -3.91
N PRO A 191 -7.91 -10.30 -2.93
CA PRO A 191 -7.17 -10.18 -1.67
C PRO A 191 -7.52 -11.27 -0.67
N GLN A 192 -6.54 -11.68 0.13
CA GLN A 192 -6.82 -12.22 1.45
C GLN A 192 -7.13 -11.05 2.39
N ARG A 193 -8.09 -11.22 3.29
CA ARG A 193 -8.50 -10.17 4.23
C ARG A 193 -8.60 -10.70 5.63
N TRP A 194 -8.10 -9.91 6.57
CA TRP A 194 -8.26 -10.18 8.00
C TRP A 194 -8.24 -8.86 8.76
N ARG A 195 -8.70 -8.87 9.98
CA ARG A 195 -8.68 -7.72 10.85
C ARG A 195 -7.70 -7.90 11.98
N ILE A 196 -6.99 -6.85 12.30
CA ILE A 196 -6.05 -6.77 13.40
C ILE A 196 -6.43 -5.62 14.31
N ARG A 197 -6.26 -5.81 15.63
CA ARG A 197 -6.50 -4.76 16.63
C ARG A 197 -5.29 -3.84 16.75
N ALA A 198 -4.90 -3.26 15.63
CA ALA A 198 -3.75 -2.38 15.52
C ALA A 198 -4.09 -1.14 14.71
N ASN A 199 -3.43 -0.03 15.04
CA ASN A 199 -3.53 1.21 14.26
C ASN A 199 -2.85 1.04 12.90
N TRP A 200 -3.47 1.53 11.83
CA TRP A 200 -3.00 1.40 10.45
C TRP A 200 -1.58 1.94 10.20
N LYS A 201 -1.20 3.00 10.95
CA LYS A 201 0.12 3.64 10.81
C LYS A 201 1.26 2.68 11.12
N ILE A 202 1.06 1.76 12.09
CA ILE A 202 2.13 0.87 12.54
C ILE A 202 2.55 -0.08 11.43
N GLY A 203 1.60 -0.72 10.75
CA GLY A 203 1.90 -1.57 9.59
C GLY A 203 2.52 -0.77 8.43
N ALA A 204 2.00 0.43 8.15
CA ALA A 204 2.55 1.30 7.13
C ALA A 204 3.99 1.75 7.45
N GLU A 205 4.30 2.09 8.70
CA GLU A 205 5.65 2.43 9.16
C GLU A 205 6.62 1.26 9.06
N ASN A 206 6.18 0.07 9.50
CA ASN A 206 6.99 -1.14 9.46
C ASN A 206 7.48 -1.41 8.04
N PHE A 207 6.56 -1.41 7.06
CA PHE A 207 6.89 -1.65 5.66
C PHE A 207 7.66 -0.47 5.01
N ALA A 208 7.51 0.75 5.53
CA ALA A 208 8.22 1.92 4.98
C ALA A 208 9.73 1.86 5.18
N GLY A 209 10.23 1.08 6.14
CA GLY A 209 11.67 1.01 6.32
C GLY A 209 12.19 0.44 7.63
N ASP A 210 11.37 -0.30 8.38
CA ASP A 210 11.83 -0.90 9.64
C ASP A 210 12.64 -2.17 9.40
N MET A 211 13.92 -1.99 9.10
CA MET A 211 14.87 -3.11 9.05
C MET A 211 15.32 -3.57 10.44
N TYR A 212 15.13 -2.74 11.47
CA TYR A 212 15.65 -2.99 12.79
C TYR A 212 14.92 -4.11 13.54
N HIS A 213 13.60 -4.26 13.30
CA HIS A 213 12.82 -5.33 13.94
C HIS A 213 13.18 -6.72 13.41
N THR A 214 13.56 -6.83 12.13
CA THR A 214 13.73 -8.12 11.43
C THR A 214 14.59 -9.15 12.19
N PRO A 215 15.79 -8.85 12.69
CA PRO A 215 16.61 -9.84 13.38
C PRO A 215 16.09 -10.21 14.78
N HIS A 216 15.14 -9.47 15.31
CA HIS A 216 14.58 -9.71 16.65
C HIS A 216 13.18 -10.32 16.56
N THR A 217 12.27 -9.68 15.85
CA THR A 217 10.88 -10.14 15.67
C THR A 217 10.83 -11.46 14.91
N HIS A 218 11.64 -11.60 13.86
CA HIS A 218 11.68 -12.80 13.01
C HIS A 218 12.88 -13.72 13.29
N ALA A 219 13.40 -13.71 14.52
CA ALA A 219 14.55 -14.55 14.89
C ALA A 219 14.30 -16.03 14.64
N SER A 220 13.10 -16.54 14.93
CA SER A 220 12.69 -17.92 14.67
C SER A 220 12.82 -18.32 13.21
N ILE A 221 12.45 -17.43 12.29
CA ILE A 221 12.50 -17.64 10.85
C ILE A 221 13.95 -17.72 10.35
N VAL A 222 14.83 -16.90 10.94
CA VAL A 222 16.28 -16.95 10.69
C VAL A 222 16.87 -18.25 11.22
N ASP A 223 16.46 -18.68 12.42
CA ASP A 223 16.99 -19.89 13.08
C ASP A 223 16.64 -21.18 12.34
N ILE A 224 15.45 -21.27 11.74
CA ILE A 224 15.07 -22.41 10.89
C ILE A 224 15.70 -22.37 9.49
N GLY A 225 16.47 -21.32 9.18
CA GLY A 225 17.23 -21.21 7.93
C GLY A 225 16.39 -20.90 6.69
N LEU A 226 15.25 -20.22 6.85
CA LEU A 226 14.37 -19.87 5.73
C LEU A 226 15.01 -18.87 4.76
N PHE A 227 16.02 -18.12 5.20
CA PHE A 227 16.81 -17.23 4.37
C PHE A 227 18.24 -17.73 4.18
N ARG A 228 18.87 -17.33 3.07
CA ARG A 228 20.30 -17.64 2.79
C ARG A 228 21.26 -16.92 3.74
N GLU A 229 20.82 -15.86 4.38
CA GLU A 229 21.70 -14.97 5.12
C GLU A 229 22.28 -15.60 6.38
N PRO A 230 23.56 -15.35 6.69
CA PRO A 230 24.17 -15.81 7.92
C PRO A 230 23.51 -15.15 9.14
N LYS A 231 23.52 -15.85 10.27
CA LYS A 231 22.93 -15.53 11.58
C LYS A 231 23.26 -14.14 12.16
N ALA A 232 24.10 -13.34 11.52
CA ALA A 232 24.44 -11.98 11.89
C ALA A 232 24.31 -11.09 10.66
N GLN A 233 23.15 -10.50 10.43
CA GLN A 233 23.05 -9.34 9.56
C GLN A 233 23.94 -8.23 10.16
N LYS A 234 25.10 -8.07 9.56
CA LYS A 234 25.95 -6.93 9.89
C LYS A 234 25.24 -5.68 9.42
N ARG A 235 25.26 -4.63 10.22
CA ARG A 235 24.67 -3.29 10.04
C ARG A 235 24.76 -2.66 8.63
N LYS A 236 25.43 -3.28 7.66
CA LYS A 236 25.72 -2.73 6.33
C LYS A 236 25.02 -3.48 5.19
N ASP A 237 24.14 -4.43 5.48
CA ASP A 237 23.62 -5.35 4.47
C ASP A 237 22.40 -4.83 3.73
N GLY A 238 21.98 -3.59 4.00
CA GLY A 238 20.89 -2.92 3.32
C GLY A 238 20.91 -1.40 3.49
N ALA A 239 20.02 -0.75 2.76
CA ALA A 239 19.75 0.67 2.87
C ALA A 239 18.25 0.92 2.93
N THR A 240 17.86 1.96 3.65
CA THR A 240 16.53 2.56 3.54
C THR A 240 16.58 3.67 2.49
N TYR A 241 15.46 3.91 1.81
CA TYR A 241 15.29 5.03 0.89
C TYR A 241 13.95 5.71 1.13
N TRP A 242 13.90 7.02 0.90
CA TRP A 242 12.68 7.81 0.88
C TRP A 242 12.64 8.70 -0.35
N ALA A 243 11.60 8.57 -1.16
CA ALA A 243 11.43 9.30 -2.41
C ALA A 243 10.01 9.87 -2.49
N HIS A 244 9.89 11.18 -2.40
CA HIS A 244 8.64 11.92 -2.48
C HIS A 244 7.61 11.45 -1.43
N ARG A 245 6.64 10.60 -1.81
CA ARG A 245 5.55 10.13 -0.92
C ARG A 245 5.67 8.66 -0.54
N GLY A 246 6.87 8.11 -0.58
CA GLY A 246 7.06 6.73 -0.18
C GLY A 246 8.51 6.40 0.11
N GLY A 247 8.70 5.35 0.85
CA GLY A 247 10.00 4.85 1.21
C GLY A 247 10.00 3.35 1.40
N GLY A 248 11.19 2.79 1.48
CA GLY A 248 11.34 1.36 1.64
C GLY A 248 12.74 0.94 2.01
N THR A 249 12.95 -0.36 1.98
CA THR A 249 14.20 -1.03 2.28
C THR A 249 14.79 -1.66 1.05
N THR A 250 16.10 -1.85 1.07
CA THR A 250 16.82 -2.67 0.10
C THR A 250 17.71 -3.66 0.82
N TYR A 251 17.91 -4.83 0.23
CA TYR A 251 18.93 -5.77 0.67
C TYR A 251 20.17 -5.67 -0.20
N LYS A 252 21.35 -5.73 0.44
CA LYS A 252 22.64 -5.80 -0.26
C LYS A 252 22.81 -7.20 -0.85
N LEU A 253 23.04 -7.25 -2.15
CA LEU A 253 23.28 -8.48 -2.88
C LEU A 253 24.79 -8.81 -2.92
N PRO A 254 25.17 -10.07 -3.13
CA PRO A 254 26.57 -10.45 -3.27
C PRO A 254 27.21 -9.79 -4.51
N PRO A 255 28.56 -9.79 -4.59
CA PRO A 255 29.27 -9.30 -5.76
C PRO A 255 28.79 -10.01 -7.04
N GLY A 256 28.69 -9.26 -8.15
CA GLY A 256 28.24 -9.79 -9.44
C GLY A 256 27.60 -8.70 -10.31
N GLY A 257 27.25 -9.05 -11.54
CA GLY A 257 26.48 -8.23 -12.44
C GLY A 257 24.97 -8.32 -12.22
N PHE A 258 24.19 -7.63 -13.06
CA PHE A 258 22.74 -7.61 -12.98
C PHE A 258 22.13 -9.02 -13.03
N GLU A 259 22.46 -9.79 -14.06
CA GLU A 259 21.91 -11.13 -14.28
C GLU A 259 22.28 -12.11 -13.15
N GLU A 260 23.54 -12.08 -12.67
CA GLU A 260 23.99 -12.93 -11.57
C GLU A 260 23.22 -12.66 -10.28
N ARG A 261 22.98 -11.38 -9.98
CA ARG A 261 22.22 -10.96 -8.81
C ARG A 261 20.74 -11.30 -8.93
N MET A 262 20.16 -11.19 -10.12
CA MET A 262 18.78 -11.60 -10.34
C MET A 262 18.60 -13.13 -10.18
N ARG A 263 19.57 -13.93 -10.65
CA ARG A 263 19.59 -15.39 -10.38
C ARG A 263 19.78 -15.70 -8.90
N TYR A 264 20.61 -14.93 -8.20
CA TYR A 264 20.77 -15.08 -6.75
C TYR A 264 19.46 -14.83 -6.00
N VAL A 265 18.65 -13.89 -6.43
CA VAL A 265 17.30 -13.65 -5.90
C VAL A 265 16.35 -14.80 -6.22
N GLY A 266 16.58 -15.54 -7.32
CA GLY A 266 15.79 -16.70 -7.72
C GLY A 266 14.96 -16.51 -8.99
N TYR A 267 15.21 -15.45 -9.75
CA TYR A 267 14.55 -15.25 -11.04
C TYR A 267 15.14 -16.17 -12.13
N PRO A 268 14.29 -16.87 -12.92
CA PRO A 268 14.75 -17.64 -14.08
C PRO A 268 15.21 -16.73 -15.22
N ASP A 269 16.16 -17.22 -16.04
CA ASP A 269 16.80 -16.43 -17.10
C ASP A 269 15.82 -15.79 -18.09
N GLU A 270 14.74 -16.47 -18.42
CA GLU A 270 13.71 -15.92 -19.29
C GLU A 270 12.98 -14.70 -18.69
N MET A 271 12.76 -14.68 -17.37
CA MET A 271 12.22 -13.53 -16.67
C MET A 271 13.25 -12.40 -16.57
N ILE A 272 14.51 -12.73 -16.28
CA ILE A 272 15.62 -11.76 -16.23
C ILE A 272 15.72 -11.01 -17.56
N GLY A 273 15.63 -11.73 -18.69
CA GLY A 273 15.62 -11.12 -20.02
C GLY A 273 14.48 -10.14 -20.24
N ARG A 274 13.25 -10.48 -19.79
CA ARG A 274 12.08 -9.59 -19.87
C ARG A 274 12.21 -8.36 -18.95
N ILE A 275 12.63 -8.58 -17.72
CA ILE A 275 12.86 -7.51 -16.74
C ILE A 275 13.86 -6.48 -17.29
N LYS A 276 14.94 -6.95 -17.89
CA LYS A 276 15.97 -6.09 -18.48
C LYS A 276 15.45 -5.22 -19.64
N GLN A 277 14.43 -5.70 -20.38
CA GLN A 277 13.80 -4.94 -21.45
C GLN A 277 12.89 -3.80 -20.94
N VAL A 278 12.29 -3.95 -19.76
CA VAL A 278 11.30 -2.98 -19.25
C VAL A 278 11.83 -2.07 -18.15
N TRP A 279 12.81 -2.51 -17.36
CA TRP A 279 13.46 -1.63 -16.38
C TRP A 279 14.40 -0.66 -17.07
N THR A 280 14.33 0.59 -16.65
CA THR A 280 15.23 1.64 -17.16
C THR A 280 16.70 1.31 -16.84
N PRO A 281 17.67 1.85 -17.61
CA PRO A 281 19.08 1.68 -17.28
C PRO A 281 19.42 2.10 -15.85
N ARG A 282 18.73 3.12 -15.33
CA ARG A 282 18.91 3.58 -13.94
C ARG A 282 18.42 2.54 -12.90
N GLN A 283 17.28 1.90 -13.15
CA GLN A 283 16.78 0.81 -12.30
C GLN A 283 17.72 -0.40 -12.35
N GLN A 284 18.20 -0.77 -13.52
CA GLN A 284 19.17 -1.86 -13.67
C GLN A 284 20.48 -1.60 -12.92
N ARG A 285 20.95 -0.33 -12.85
CA ARG A 285 22.15 0.04 -12.09
C ARG A 285 22.00 -0.14 -10.59
N VAL A 286 20.82 0.13 -10.00
CA VAL A 286 20.57 -0.15 -8.57
C VAL A 286 20.87 -1.60 -8.22
N VAL A 287 20.49 -2.54 -9.09
CA VAL A 287 20.78 -3.96 -8.89
C VAL A 287 22.20 -4.31 -9.36
N GLY A 288 22.59 -3.88 -10.56
CA GLY A 288 23.81 -4.33 -11.24
C GLY A 288 25.10 -3.61 -10.79
N GLU A 289 25.01 -2.36 -10.35
CA GLU A 289 26.18 -1.56 -9.92
C GLU A 289 26.16 -1.32 -8.41
N ASP A 290 25.05 -0.75 -7.88
CA ASP A 290 24.95 -0.47 -6.44
C ASP A 290 24.82 -1.76 -5.62
N GLY A 291 24.29 -2.83 -6.22
CA GLY A 291 24.12 -4.14 -5.60
C GLY A 291 23.00 -4.16 -4.55
N PHE A 292 21.92 -3.46 -4.79
CA PHE A 292 20.76 -3.46 -3.92
C PHE A 292 19.52 -4.02 -4.63
N MET A 293 18.76 -4.88 -3.95
CA MET A 293 17.42 -5.28 -4.37
C MET A 293 16.37 -4.61 -3.48
N VAL A 294 15.40 -3.97 -4.11
CA VAL A 294 14.26 -3.37 -3.41
C VAL A 294 13.43 -4.47 -2.73
N SER A 295 13.07 -4.27 -1.46
CA SER A 295 12.33 -5.23 -0.66
C SER A 295 11.00 -4.65 -0.16
N ALA A 296 10.86 -4.32 1.13
CA ALA A 296 9.64 -3.72 1.63
C ALA A 296 9.57 -2.23 1.27
N ALA A 297 8.36 -1.72 1.05
CA ALA A 297 8.11 -0.30 0.83
C ALA A 297 6.68 0.08 1.19
N THR A 298 6.48 1.36 1.52
CA THR A 298 5.16 1.97 1.66
C THR A 298 5.05 3.21 0.80
N CYS A 299 4.00 3.27 -0.02
CA CYS A 299 3.49 4.46 -0.65
C CYS A 299 2.46 5.08 0.29
N PHE A 300 2.71 6.32 0.72
CA PHE A 300 1.81 7.04 1.62
C PHE A 300 0.40 7.21 0.99
N PRO A 301 -0.70 7.05 1.75
CA PRO A 301 -0.70 6.80 3.19
C PRO A 301 -0.53 5.33 3.56
N ASN A 302 -1.15 4.38 2.89
CA ASN A 302 -1.44 3.06 3.42
C ASN A 302 -1.29 1.90 2.42
N LEU A 303 -0.57 2.12 1.31
CA LEU A 303 -0.24 1.08 0.34
C LEU A 303 1.18 0.58 0.54
N SER A 304 1.34 -0.70 0.85
CA SER A 304 2.66 -1.29 1.08
C SER A 304 2.95 -2.46 0.14
N PHE A 305 4.24 -2.76 0.02
CA PHE A 305 4.78 -3.81 -0.84
C PHE A 305 5.83 -4.60 -0.09
N VAL A 306 5.93 -5.88 -0.39
CA VAL A 306 7.08 -6.72 -0.03
C VAL A 306 7.51 -7.51 -1.24
N HIS A 307 8.79 -7.44 -1.55
CA HIS A 307 9.51 -8.36 -2.42
C HIS A 307 10.53 -9.09 -1.57
N ASN A 308 10.36 -10.41 -1.44
CA ASN A 308 11.24 -11.24 -0.64
C ASN A 308 11.50 -12.57 -1.36
N TRP A 309 12.58 -13.29 -0.98
CA TRP A 309 13.03 -14.50 -1.64
C TRP A 309 13.50 -15.57 -0.63
N PRO A 310 12.54 -16.20 0.07
CA PRO A 310 12.85 -17.26 1.03
C PRO A 310 13.33 -18.52 0.36
N LYS A 311 13.98 -19.40 1.12
CA LYS A 311 14.22 -20.77 0.76
C LYS A 311 12.94 -21.58 0.99
N VAL A 312 12.38 -22.14 -0.07
CA VAL A 312 11.08 -22.84 0.00
C VAL A 312 11.14 -24.29 -0.46
N ARG A 313 12.33 -24.81 -0.79
CA ARG A 313 12.49 -26.18 -1.26
C ARG A 313 13.37 -26.98 -0.32
N ASP A 314 12.82 -28.07 0.20
CA ASP A 314 13.58 -29.06 0.96
C ASP A 314 14.71 -29.66 0.10
N GLY A 315 15.92 -29.71 0.66
CA GLY A 315 17.05 -30.43 0.11
C GLY A 315 17.87 -29.71 -0.97
N ARG A 316 17.57 -28.44 -1.27
CA ARG A 316 18.41 -27.59 -2.12
C ARG A 316 18.78 -26.32 -1.38
N ASP A 317 19.91 -26.33 -0.72
CA ASP A 317 20.37 -25.23 0.14
C ASP A 317 20.53 -23.87 -0.55
N ASP A 318 20.51 -23.85 -1.89
CA ASP A 318 20.86 -22.68 -2.70
C ASP A 318 19.71 -22.09 -3.52
N GLU A 319 18.51 -22.69 -3.52
CA GLU A 319 17.38 -22.16 -4.28
C GLU A 319 16.49 -21.26 -3.42
N THR A 320 16.40 -20.00 -3.82
CA THR A 320 15.42 -19.04 -3.30
C THR A 320 14.30 -18.84 -4.31
N LEU A 321 13.14 -18.42 -3.83
CA LEU A 321 11.98 -18.20 -4.68
C LEU A 321 11.35 -16.85 -4.38
N PRO A 322 11.50 -15.87 -5.26
CA PRO A 322 10.96 -14.53 -5.03
C PRO A 322 9.44 -14.54 -5.13
N PHE A 323 8.81 -13.72 -4.27
CA PHE A 323 7.42 -13.35 -4.36
C PHE A 323 7.23 -11.86 -4.13
N ILE A 324 6.13 -11.32 -4.62
CA ILE A 324 5.70 -9.96 -4.36
C ILE A 324 4.34 -10.00 -3.67
N SER A 325 4.23 -9.27 -2.56
CA SER A 325 2.97 -8.99 -1.86
C SER A 325 2.64 -7.51 -1.95
N ILE A 326 1.37 -7.20 -2.21
CA ILE A 326 0.82 -5.85 -2.15
C ILE A 326 -0.16 -5.80 -0.99
N ARG A 327 -0.11 -4.75 -0.17
CA ARG A 327 -0.93 -4.58 1.01
C ARG A 327 -1.62 -3.24 1.07
N LEU A 328 -2.87 -3.28 1.49
CA LEU A 328 -3.63 -2.10 1.88
C LEU A 328 -3.93 -2.21 3.38
N TRP A 329 -3.53 -1.19 4.14
CA TRP A 329 -3.88 -1.00 5.52
C TRP A 329 -5.14 -0.15 5.59
N GLN A 330 -6.31 -0.80 5.55
CA GLN A 330 -7.60 -0.12 5.56
C GLN A 330 -8.02 0.17 7.01
N PRO A 331 -7.97 1.43 7.48
CA PRO A 331 -8.37 1.73 8.84
C PRO A 331 -9.87 1.53 9.04
N ILE A 332 -10.25 0.88 10.13
CA ILE A 332 -11.64 0.70 10.57
C ILE A 332 -11.93 1.66 11.72
N SER A 333 -11.00 1.75 12.67
CA SER A 333 -11.02 2.68 13.78
C SER A 333 -9.59 3.11 14.13
N GLU A 334 -9.45 3.89 15.20
CA GLU A 334 -8.13 4.28 15.73
C GLU A 334 -7.27 3.09 16.18
N ASN A 335 -7.90 1.94 16.42
CA ASN A 335 -7.24 0.75 16.96
C ASN A 335 -7.62 -0.56 16.25
N GLU A 336 -8.24 -0.48 15.08
CA GLU A 336 -8.56 -1.63 14.25
C GLU A 336 -8.27 -1.34 12.78
N THR A 337 -7.58 -2.26 12.13
CA THR A 337 -7.23 -2.20 10.70
C THR A 337 -7.68 -3.48 10.00
N GLU A 338 -8.34 -3.35 8.86
CA GLU A 338 -8.51 -4.45 7.90
C GLU A 338 -7.29 -4.49 6.99
N VAL A 339 -6.56 -5.59 7.04
CA VAL A 339 -5.45 -5.86 6.14
C VAL A 339 -5.97 -6.55 4.89
N CYS A 340 -5.74 -5.95 3.73
CA CYS A 340 -5.98 -6.58 2.44
C CYS A 340 -4.62 -6.92 1.82
N SER A 341 -4.39 -8.18 1.48
CA SER A 341 -3.12 -8.67 0.94
C SER A 341 -3.32 -9.40 -0.38
N TRP A 342 -2.57 -8.99 -1.40
CA TRP A 342 -2.55 -9.63 -2.71
C TRP A 342 -1.17 -10.22 -2.96
N PHE A 343 -1.14 -11.39 -3.57
CA PHE A 343 0.03 -11.88 -4.26
C PHE A 343 0.10 -11.25 -5.65
N ALA A 344 1.26 -10.74 -6.02
CA ALA A 344 1.52 -10.17 -7.34
C ALA A 344 2.60 -10.99 -8.07
N VAL A 345 2.40 -11.27 -9.34
CA VAL A 345 3.37 -11.99 -10.16
C VAL A 345 3.34 -11.47 -11.60
N ASP A 346 4.47 -11.49 -12.27
CA ASP A 346 4.55 -11.13 -13.70
C ASP A 346 3.55 -11.95 -14.51
N SER A 347 2.70 -11.26 -15.27
CA SER A 347 1.66 -11.89 -16.11
C SER A 347 2.24 -12.87 -17.14
N ALA A 348 3.47 -12.63 -17.61
CA ALA A 348 4.19 -13.47 -18.56
C ALA A 348 5.08 -14.53 -17.88
N ALA A 349 5.09 -14.66 -16.56
CA ALA A 349 5.90 -15.64 -15.87
C ALA A 349 5.47 -17.08 -16.17
N PRO A 350 6.40 -18.06 -16.17
CA PRO A 350 6.04 -19.47 -16.34
C PRO A 350 5.05 -19.96 -15.29
N ALA A 351 4.13 -20.85 -15.68
CA ALA A 351 3.09 -21.35 -14.79
C ALA A 351 3.63 -22.00 -13.50
N HIS A 352 4.72 -22.77 -13.60
CA HIS A 352 5.37 -23.37 -12.44
C HIS A 352 5.93 -22.31 -11.49
N TYR A 353 6.59 -21.26 -12.03
CA TYR A 353 7.10 -20.16 -11.23
C TYR A 353 5.95 -19.42 -10.50
N LYS A 354 4.85 -19.10 -11.20
CA LYS A 354 3.67 -18.46 -10.58
C LYS A 354 3.12 -19.28 -9.41
N GLN A 355 3.05 -20.62 -9.58
CA GLN A 355 2.55 -21.52 -8.54
C GLN A 355 3.49 -21.58 -7.33
N ASP A 356 4.77 -21.71 -7.56
CA ASP A 356 5.75 -21.84 -6.48
C ASP A 356 5.94 -20.51 -5.75
N SER A 357 6.01 -19.38 -6.47
CA SER A 357 6.04 -18.03 -5.90
C SER A 357 4.79 -17.74 -5.04
N TYR A 358 3.60 -18.24 -5.45
CA TYR A 358 2.39 -18.12 -4.65
C TYR A 358 2.47 -18.93 -3.35
N LYS A 359 3.06 -20.14 -3.36
CA LYS A 359 3.31 -20.92 -2.13
C LYS A 359 4.25 -20.17 -1.19
N ALA A 360 5.32 -19.57 -1.73
CA ALA A 360 6.26 -18.77 -0.94
C ALA A 360 5.56 -17.55 -0.28
N TYR A 361 4.69 -16.87 -1.03
CA TYR A 361 3.86 -15.79 -0.47
C TYR A 361 2.96 -16.29 0.66
N LEU A 362 2.23 -17.40 0.46
CA LEU A 362 1.34 -17.95 1.49
C LEU A 362 2.11 -18.33 2.76
N MET A 363 3.28 -18.93 2.63
CA MET A 363 4.12 -19.32 3.75
C MET A 363 4.64 -18.12 4.54
N CYS A 364 4.99 -17.02 3.85
CA CYS A 364 5.65 -15.87 4.48
C CYS A 364 4.66 -14.80 4.91
N PHE A 365 3.81 -14.30 3.97
CA PHE A 365 2.99 -13.11 4.13
C PHE A 365 1.51 -13.30 3.75
N GLY A 366 1.04 -14.54 3.62
CA GLY A 366 -0.40 -14.82 3.66
C GLY A 366 -0.97 -14.52 5.05
N SER A 367 -2.30 -14.56 5.20
CA SER A 367 -2.99 -14.29 6.48
C SER A 367 -2.54 -15.17 7.65
N THR A 368 -1.94 -16.32 7.36
CA THR A 368 -1.34 -17.27 8.33
C THR A 368 0.16 -17.41 8.13
N GLY A 369 0.77 -16.49 7.39
CA GLY A 369 2.19 -16.51 7.09
C GLY A 369 3.05 -16.28 8.32
N MET A 370 4.22 -16.89 8.36
CA MET A 370 5.10 -16.86 9.54
C MET A 370 5.53 -15.44 9.92
N PHE A 371 5.86 -14.60 8.96
CA PHE A 371 6.23 -13.20 9.21
C PHE A 371 5.04 -12.40 9.74
N GLU A 372 3.86 -12.63 9.16
CA GLU A 372 2.65 -11.90 9.52
C GLU A 372 2.29 -12.03 10.99
N GLN A 373 2.38 -13.26 11.52
CA GLN A 373 2.03 -13.54 12.92
C GLN A 373 2.98 -12.86 13.89
N ASP A 374 4.28 -12.89 13.59
CA ASP A 374 5.30 -12.25 14.41
C ASP A 374 5.09 -10.71 14.47
N ASP A 375 4.79 -10.11 13.33
CA ASP A 375 4.55 -8.67 13.21
C ASP A 375 3.27 -8.24 13.92
N VAL A 376 2.17 -8.95 13.69
CA VAL A 376 0.84 -8.61 14.22
C VAL A 376 0.83 -8.59 15.74
N GLU A 377 1.53 -9.50 16.42
CA GLU A 377 1.64 -9.51 17.88
C GLU A 377 2.24 -8.19 18.40
N ASN A 378 3.32 -7.72 17.77
CA ASN A 378 3.96 -6.46 18.14
C ASN A 378 3.03 -5.25 17.89
N TRP A 379 2.35 -5.21 16.74
CA TRP A 379 1.47 -4.10 16.37
C TRP A 379 0.25 -4.01 17.28
N VAL A 380 -0.34 -5.13 17.63
CA VAL A 380 -1.49 -5.22 18.56
C VAL A 380 -1.06 -4.79 19.96
N SER A 381 0.07 -5.27 20.45
CA SER A 381 0.63 -4.91 21.74
C SER A 381 0.90 -3.42 21.85
N LEU A 382 1.56 -2.82 20.84
CA LEU A 382 1.85 -1.38 20.78
C LEU A 382 0.55 -0.55 20.82
N THR A 383 -0.42 -0.87 19.96
CA THR A 383 -1.70 -0.16 19.88
C THR A 383 -2.45 -0.22 21.20
N THR A 384 -2.51 -1.41 21.82
CA THR A 384 -3.20 -1.62 23.10
C THR A 384 -2.55 -0.81 24.21
N THR A 385 -1.22 -0.85 24.29
CA THR A 385 -0.45 -0.12 25.30
C THR A 385 -0.60 1.40 25.13
N ALA A 386 -0.59 1.90 23.88
CA ALA A 386 -0.76 3.32 23.57
C ALA A 386 -2.10 3.90 24.05
N GLY A 387 -3.14 3.07 24.20
CA GLY A 387 -4.45 3.46 24.77
C GLY A 387 -4.45 3.67 26.28
N GLY A 388 -3.42 3.21 27.00
CA GLY A 388 -3.32 3.31 28.44
C GLY A 388 -3.17 4.74 28.97
N SER A 389 -3.76 5.04 30.14
CA SER A 389 -3.74 6.40 30.73
C SER A 389 -2.33 6.94 30.99
N MET A 390 -1.39 6.07 31.33
CA MET A 390 0.01 6.47 31.50
C MET A 390 0.73 6.64 30.18
N ALA A 391 0.51 5.70 29.24
CA ALA A 391 1.14 5.73 27.91
C ALA A 391 0.75 6.98 27.13
N ARG A 392 -0.51 7.42 27.23
CA ARG A 392 -1.00 8.66 26.56
C ARG A 392 -0.23 9.93 26.95
N ARG A 393 0.58 9.90 28.01
CA ARG A 393 1.40 11.03 28.47
C ARG A 393 2.87 10.91 28.04
N LEU A 394 3.22 9.83 27.32
CA LEU A 394 4.60 9.53 26.97
C LEU A 394 4.91 9.89 25.52
N LEU A 395 6.15 10.32 25.32
CA LEU A 395 6.75 10.47 24.01
C LEU A 395 7.64 9.25 23.75
N LEU A 396 7.36 8.55 22.65
CA LEU A 396 8.18 7.45 22.16
C LEU A 396 9.36 8.03 21.37
N ASN A 397 10.51 7.36 21.42
CA ASN A 397 11.73 7.84 20.79
C ASN A 397 11.95 7.15 19.42
N SER A 398 11.61 7.83 18.34
CA SER A 398 11.90 7.43 16.95
C SER A 398 13.10 8.20 16.38
N ARG A 399 14.17 8.34 17.15
CA ARG A 399 15.35 9.12 16.75
C ARG A 399 16.55 8.25 16.34
N MET A 400 16.35 6.95 16.14
CA MET A 400 17.44 6.09 15.66
C MET A 400 18.03 6.66 14.37
N GLY A 401 19.38 6.71 14.31
CA GLY A 401 20.12 7.30 13.20
C GLY A 401 20.32 8.81 13.29
N LEU A 402 19.92 9.45 14.42
CA LEU A 402 20.19 10.86 14.71
C LEU A 402 21.04 11.04 15.97
N TYR A 403 21.94 12.04 15.94
CA TYR A 403 22.56 12.60 17.14
C TYR A 403 21.55 13.45 17.93
N ASP A 404 21.92 13.87 19.14
CA ASP A 404 21.07 14.70 20.01
C ASP A 404 20.71 16.06 19.40
N ASP A 405 21.57 16.61 18.57
CA ASP A 405 21.35 17.84 17.82
C ASP A 405 20.53 17.67 16.53
N GLY A 406 20.05 16.45 16.25
CA GLY A 406 19.23 16.12 15.08
C GLY A 406 20.02 15.83 13.79
N ARG A 407 21.35 15.93 13.81
CA ARG A 407 22.18 15.54 12.65
C ARG A 407 22.13 14.01 12.45
N PRO A 408 22.20 13.53 11.20
CA PRO A 408 22.24 12.09 10.93
C PRO A 408 23.57 11.47 11.43
N VAL A 409 23.49 10.30 12.05
CA VAL A 409 24.66 9.49 12.45
C VAL A 409 25.39 8.95 11.20
N VAL A 410 24.64 8.64 10.15
CA VAL A 410 25.16 8.19 8.86
C VAL A 410 24.62 9.12 7.79
N GLU A 411 25.52 9.69 7.00
CA GLU A 411 25.14 10.54 5.90
C GLU A 411 24.38 9.75 4.80
N ALA A 412 23.54 10.47 4.05
CA ALA A 412 22.88 9.90 2.90
C ALA A 412 23.91 9.44 1.87
N LEU A 413 23.60 8.35 1.17
CA LEU A 413 24.43 7.87 0.07
C LEU A 413 24.50 8.93 -1.04
N ALA A 414 25.71 9.15 -1.54
CA ALA A 414 25.91 9.99 -2.71
C ALA A 414 25.20 9.39 -3.95
N PRO A 415 24.77 10.20 -4.92
CA PRO A 415 24.14 9.70 -6.17
C PRO A 415 25.03 8.71 -6.96
N SER A 416 26.34 8.76 -6.78
CA SER A 416 27.29 7.80 -7.35
C SER A 416 27.33 6.44 -6.62
N ALA A 417 26.78 6.37 -5.40
CA ALA A 417 26.73 5.16 -4.58
C ALA A 417 25.34 4.52 -4.52
N PHE A 418 24.31 5.26 -4.94
CA PHE A 418 22.94 4.78 -5.03
C PHE A 418 22.19 5.49 -6.16
N HIS A 419 21.85 4.74 -7.19
CA HIS A 419 21.20 5.29 -8.40
C HIS A 419 19.68 5.49 -8.26
N GLY A 420 19.04 5.01 -7.20
CA GLY A 420 17.64 5.30 -6.94
C GLY A 420 17.38 6.79 -6.65
N PRO A 421 16.20 7.34 -6.95
CA PRO A 421 15.86 8.71 -6.57
C PRO A 421 15.60 8.84 -5.07
N GLY A 422 15.62 10.09 -4.58
CA GLY A 422 15.37 10.40 -3.19
C GLY A 422 16.61 10.25 -2.30
N ARG A 423 16.37 10.15 -1.00
CA ARG A 423 17.42 10.02 0.01
C ARG A 423 17.58 8.57 0.43
N ALA A 424 18.77 8.02 0.30
CA ALA A 424 19.08 6.67 0.77
C ALA A 424 20.16 6.70 1.87
N GLN A 425 20.04 5.80 2.85
CA GLN A 425 20.98 5.67 3.98
C GLN A 425 21.23 4.20 4.27
N VAL A 426 22.50 3.82 4.49
CA VAL A 426 22.89 2.46 4.90
C VAL A 426 22.69 2.28 6.39
N GLY A 427 22.38 1.04 6.79
CA GLY A 427 22.28 0.62 8.20
C GLY A 427 20.95 0.98 8.86
N TYR A 428 20.87 0.68 10.16
CA TYR A 428 19.65 0.89 10.94
C TYR A 428 19.41 2.36 11.22
N ASN A 429 18.23 2.85 10.86
CA ASN A 429 17.75 4.20 11.11
C ASN A 429 16.23 4.23 11.03
N GLU A 430 15.58 5.27 11.55
CA GLU A 430 14.14 5.50 11.49
C GLU A 430 13.78 6.71 10.62
N HIS A 431 14.61 6.99 9.61
CA HIS A 431 14.35 8.13 8.71
C HIS A 431 13.00 8.02 8.01
N ASN A 432 12.67 6.83 7.51
CA ASN A 432 11.44 6.60 6.75
C ASN A 432 10.19 6.68 7.63
N GLN A 433 10.25 6.15 8.86
CA GLN A 433 9.17 6.26 9.84
C GLN A 433 8.88 7.72 10.19
N ARG A 434 9.96 8.50 10.49
CA ARG A 434 9.82 9.94 10.71
C ARG A 434 9.26 10.66 9.49
N ALA A 435 9.70 10.31 8.29
CA ALA A 435 9.19 10.93 7.05
C ALA A 435 7.71 10.61 6.80
N LEU A 436 7.28 9.37 7.05
CA LEU A 436 5.88 8.96 6.94
C LEU A 436 5.00 9.73 7.96
N LEU A 437 5.43 9.79 9.22
CA LEU A 437 4.69 10.50 10.26
C LEU A 437 4.73 12.02 10.08
N ALA A 438 5.82 12.59 9.56
CA ALA A 438 5.85 14.01 9.20
C ALA A 438 4.83 14.33 8.10
N MET A 439 4.73 13.49 7.08
CA MET A 439 3.73 13.64 6.03
C MET A 439 2.29 13.50 6.57
N TRP A 440 2.06 12.54 7.47
CA TRP A 440 0.80 12.43 8.21
C TRP A 440 0.49 13.73 8.97
N ALA A 441 1.47 14.30 9.67
CA ALA A 441 1.32 15.55 10.40
C ALA A 441 1.01 16.73 9.48
N ASP A 442 1.62 16.81 8.29
CA ASP A 442 1.37 17.85 7.30
C ASP A 442 -0.10 17.82 6.81
N TYR A 443 -0.63 16.63 6.52
CA TYR A 443 -2.05 16.47 6.16
C TYR A 443 -2.99 16.91 7.28
N LEU A 444 -2.68 16.58 8.54
CA LEU A 444 -3.53 16.98 9.67
C LEU A 444 -3.45 18.47 10.01
N GLN A 445 -2.35 19.14 9.66
CA GLN A 445 -2.19 20.58 9.85
C GLN A 445 -2.96 21.39 8.80
N GLU A 446 -3.07 20.89 7.59
CA GLU A 446 -3.86 21.53 6.54
C GLU A 446 -5.35 21.44 6.87
N GLY A 447 -6.14 22.49 6.56
CA GLY A 447 -7.58 22.58 6.86
C GLY A 447 -8.41 21.47 6.18
N ASP A 448 -9.66 21.33 6.61
CA ASP A 448 -10.59 20.34 6.04
C ASP A 448 -10.89 20.66 4.57
N ALA A 449 -10.91 19.65 3.70
CA ALA A 449 -11.23 19.79 2.28
C ALA A 449 -12.65 20.37 2.03
N CYS A 450 -13.54 20.30 3.03
CA CYS A 450 -14.94 20.76 2.97
C CYS A 450 -15.20 22.15 3.55
N GLU A 451 -14.23 22.81 4.19
CA GLU A 451 -14.47 24.15 4.79
C GLU A 451 -14.48 25.30 3.77
N ASN A 452 -14.14 25.03 2.50
CA ASN A 452 -14.06 26.01 1.42
C ASN A 452 -15.14 25.87 0.33
N ARG A 453 -16.33 25.31 0.66
CA ARG A 453 -17.46 25.26 -0.28
C ARG A 453 -18.76 25.74 0.35
#